data_51c592161a47a192a911aa2298d95b0a
#
_entry.id   51c592161a47a192a911aa2298d95b0a
#
_cell.length_a   1.000
_cell.length_b   1.000
_cell.length_c   1.000
_cell.angle_alpha   90.00
_cell.angle_beta   90.00
_cell.angle_gamma   90.00
#
_symmetry.space_group_name_H-M   'P 1'
#
loop_
_entity.id
_entity.type
_entity.pdbx_description
1 polymer ?
#
loop_
_entity_poly.entity_id
_entity_poly.type
_entity_poly.pdbx_seq_one_letter_code
_entity_poly.pdbx_strand_id
1 'polypeptide(L)'
;MCIRDSYYFYAYAQLKRAGKGDNAVICVPSGNFGNITAGLFGKRMGLPVERFIASNNRNDIFFQYLQTGVYTPRPSIATIANAMDVGDPSNFARVLDLYGGSHAAISAEISGATYTDEQIAETMREVWKKDHYLLDPHGACGFRALAEGLKPGETGVFLETAHPAKFKDTVEKIIGEAVEIPAKLQAFMRGEKKSLPMSKDFADFKQYLMHV
;
A
#
# COMPACT_ATOMS: atom_id res chain seq x y z
N MET A 1 13.09 4.15 13.95
CA MET A 1 12.75 2.93 13.20
C MET A 1 11.25 2.80 13.13
N CYS A 2 10.71 2.45 12.00
CA CYS A 2 9.26 2.36 11.81
C CYS A 2 8.80 0.97 12.26
N ILE A 3 7.84 0.87 13.19
CA ILE A 3 7.21 -0.41 13.60
C ILE A 3 6.69 -1.20 12.39
N ARG A 4 6.47 -0.54 11.26
CA ARG A 4 5.96 -1.17 10.02
C ARG A 4 6.91 -2.22 9.42
N ASP A 5 8.21 -2.14 9.64
CA ASP A 5 9.17 -3.14 9.19
C ASP A 5 8.88 -4.51 9.82
N SER A 6 8.42 -4.55 11.08
CA SER A 6 8.09 -5.79 11.78
C SER A 6 6.99 -6.61 11.11
N TYR A 7 6.05 -5.98 10.37
CA TYR A 7 5.04 -6.71 9.61
C TYR A 7 5.65 -7.57 8.50
N TYR A 8 6.70 -7.07 7.86
CA TYR A 8 7.41 -7.79 6.80
C TYR A 8 8.17 -9.01 7.36
N PHE A 9 8.84 -8.83 8.50
CA PHE A 9 9.50 -9.94 9.18
C PHE A 9 8.50 -11.00 9.64
N TYR A 10 7.35 -10.58 10.16
CA TYR A 10 6.28 -11.49 10.56
C TYR A 10 5.72 -12.26 9.36
N ALA A 11 5.39 -11.58 8.27
CA ALA A 11 4.89 -12.21 7.03
C ALA A 11 5.90 -13.23 6.50
N TYR A 12 7.18 -12.88 6.43
CA TYR A 12 8.23 -13.79 6.01
C TYR A 12 8.37 -15.00 6.94
N ALA A 13 8.29 -14.80 8.26
CA ALA A 13 8.33 -15.90 9.21
C ALA A 13 7.17 -16.89 9.00
N GLN A 14 5.97 -16.41 8.63
CA GLN A 14 4.84 -17.28 8.27
C GLN A 14 5.10 -18.04 6.97
N LEU A 15 5.64 -17.39 5.93
CA LEU A 15 6.04 -18.07 4.70
C LEU A 15 7.06 -19.18 4.97
N LYS A 16 8.08 -18.89 5.78
CA LYS A 16 9.11 -19.87 6.15
C LYS A 16 8.51 -21.07 6.88
N ARG A 17 7.57 -20.83 7.82
CA ARG A 17 6.87 -21.92 8.52
C ARG A 17 6.04 -22.78 7.57
N ALA A 18 5.49 -22.19 6.51
CA ALA A 18 4.72 -22.88 5.49
C ALA A 18 5.61 -23.57 4.41
N GLY A 19 6.94 -23.53 4.55
CA GLY A 19 7.87 -24.05 3.54
C GLY A 19 7.89 -23.27 2.23
N LYS A 20 7.47 -22.00 2.25
CA LYS A 20 7.31 -21.12 1.08
C LYS A 20 8.19 -19.87 1.18
N GLY A 21 9.24 -19.89 1.98
CA GLY A 21 10.09 -18.70 2.21
C GLY A 21 11.08 -18.39 1.10
N ASP A 22 11.31 -19.32 0.17
CA ASP A 22 12.27 -19.12 -0.91
C ASP A 22 11.65 -18.24 -2.01
N ASN A 23 12.48 -17.34 -2.58
CA ASN A 23 12.07 -16.42 -3.65
C ASN A 23 10.79 -15.61 -3.33
N ALA A 24 10.70 -15.11 -2.10
CA ALA A 24 9.56 -14.33 -1.64
C ALA A 24 9.49 -12.97 -2.34
N VAL A 25 8.33 -12.67 -2.95
CA VAL A 25 8.02 -11.37 -3.57
C VAL A 25 6.92 -10.69 -2.79
N ILE A 26 7.12 -9.43 -2.41
CA ILE A 26 6.11 -8.67 -1.67
C ILE A 26 5.55 -7.55 -2.53
N CYS A 27 4.25 -7.59 -2.77
CA CYS A 27 3.52 -6.54 -3.46
C CYS A 27 2.88 -5.58 -2.46
N VAL A 28 3.11 -4.29 -2.64
CA VAL A 28 2.69 -3.24 -1.70
C VAL A 28 1.85 -2.20 -2.42
N PRO A 29 0.56 -2.04 -2.06
CA PRO A 29 -0.23 -0.89 -2.46
C PRO A 29 0.44 0.41 -2.00
N SER A 30 0.82 1.27 -2.95
CA SER A 30 1.76 2.35 -2.69
C SER A 30 1.22 3.71 -3.14
N GLY A 31 0.83 4.55 -2.16
CA GLY A 31 0.54 5.97 -2.36
C GLY A 31 1.74 6.82 -1.94
N ASN A 32 1.87 7.12 -0.66
CA ASN A 32 2.98 7.92 -0.11
C ASN A 32 4.28 7.12 0.15
N PHE A 33 4.36 5.87 -0.25
CA PHE A 33 5.52 4.98 -0.18
C PHE A 33 6.06 4.67 1.23
N GLY A 34 5.37 5.08 2.30
CA GLY A 34 5.80 4.80 3.67
C GLY A 34 5.82 3.29 3.99
N ASN A 35 4.87 2.52 3.45
CA ASN A 35 4.78 1.09 3.68
C ASN A 35 5.92 0.34 2.97
N ILE A 36 6.04 0.48 1.65
CA ILE A 36 7.11 -0.19 0.89
C ILE A 36 8.51 0.21 1.38
N THR A 37 8.73 1.48 1.76
CA THR A 37 9.99 1.94 2.34
C THR A 37 10.34 1.14 3.61
N ALA A 38 9.38 0.82 4.46
CA ALA A 38 9.61 -0.03 5.63
C ALA A 38 10.05 -1.45 5.22
N GLY A 39 9.47 -2.02 4.16
CA GLY A 39 9.91 -3.31 3.61
C GLY A 39 11.33 -3.27 3.06
N LEU A 40 11.69 -2.18 2.37
CA LEU A 40 13.04 -1.97 1.84
C LEU A 40 14.07 -1.84 2.96
N PHE A 41 13.75 -1.15 4.05
CA PHE A 41 14.60 -1.15 5.26
C PHE A 41 14.72 -2.55 5.84
N GLY A 42 13.62 -3.31 5.92
CA GLY A 42 13.66 -4.72 6.34
C GLY A 42 14.64 -5.54 5.49
N LYS A 43 14.61 -5.38 4.16
CA LYS A 43 15.57 -6.03 3.25
C LYS A 43 17.01 -5.63 3.55
N ARG A 44 17.30 -4.35 3.77
CA ARG A 44 18.63 -3.87 4.18
C ARG A 44 19.07 -4.40 5.56
N MET A 45 18.12 -4.75 6.43
CA MET A 45 18.38 -5.40 7.71
C MET A 45 18.58 -6.92 7.60
N GLY A 46 18.50 -7.48 6.40
CA GLY A 46 18.73 -8.91 6.14
C GLY A 46 17.45 -9.75 5.95
N LEU A 47 16.27 -9.11 5.80
CA LEU A 47 15.05 -9.84 5.42
C LEU A 47 15.23 -10.42 3.99
N PRO A 48 15.15 -11.76 3.81
CA PRO A 48 15.46 -12.39 2.53
C PRO A 48 14.26 -12.36 1.58
N VAL A 49 13.86 -11.15 1.17
CA VAL A 49 12.87 -10.90 0.13
C VAL A 49 13.59 -10.72 -1.20
N GLU A 50 13.17 -11.43 -2.22
CA GLU A 50 13.78 -11.37 -3.56
C GLU A 50 13.62 -9.98 -4.17
N ARG A 51 12.38 -9.51 -4.26
CA ARG A 51 12.04 -8.21 -4.84
C ARG A 51 10.70 -7.70 -4.33
N PHE A 52 10.41 -6.45 -4.64
CA PHE A 52 9.14 -5.81 -4.34
C PHE A 52 8.37 -5.46 -5.62
N ILE A 53 7.05 -5.37 -5.49
CA ILE A 53 6.17 -4.80 -6.51
C ILE A 53 5.45 -3.60 -5.86
N ALA A 54 5.64 -2.41 -6.41
CA ALA A 54 4.87 -1.23 -6.01
C ALA A 54 3.63 -1.14 -6.90
N SER A 55 2.44 -1.37 -6.34
CA SER A 55 1.19 -1.18 -7.09
C SER A 55 0.61 0.20 -6.82
N ASN A 56 0.26 0.90 -7.90
CA ASN A 56 -0.31 2.24 -7.88
C ASN A 56 -1.74 2.23 -8.46
N ASN A 57 -2.55 3.19 -8.07
CA ASN A 57 -3.71 3.61 -8.83
C ASN A 57 -3.28 4.57 -9.96
N ARG A 58 -4.19 5.36 -10.52
CA ARG A 58 -3.86 6.36 -11.58
C ARG A 58 -2.87 7.44 -11.14
N ASN A 59 -2.53 7.52 -9.85
CA ASN A 59 -1.44 8.35 -9.33
C ASN A 59 -0.13 7.57 -9.40
N ASP A 60 0.37 7.39 -10.61
CA ASP A 60 1.41 6.46 -11.00
C ASP A 60 2.81 7.08 -11.14
N ILE A 61 3.09 8.15 -10.37
CA ILE A 61 4.35 8.92 -10.47
C ILE A 61 5.58 8.01 -10.33
N PHE A 62 5.55 7.08 -9.39
CA PHE A 62 6.65 6.15 -9.20
C PHE A 62 6.76 5.12 -10.33
N PHE A 63 5.64 4.62 -10.85
CA PHE A 63 5.65 3.75 -12.03
C PHE A 63 6.29 4.44 -13.22
N GLN A 64 5.94 5.70 -13.48
CA GLN A 64 6.57 6.50 -14.53
C GLN A 64 8.07 6.71 -14.28
N TYR A 65 8.46 6.95 -13.03
CA TYR A 65 9.87 7.03 -12.65
C TYR A 65 10.63 5.73 -12.96
N LEU A 66 10.05 4.56 -12.65
CA LEU A 66 10.70 3.27 -12.99
C LEU A 66 10.93 3.11 -14.50
N GLN A 67 10.02 3.63 -15.34
CA GLN A 67 10.13 3.55 -16.79
C GLN A 67 11.13 4.55 -17.38
N THR A 68 11.22 5.73 -16.80
CA THR A 68 11.94 6.87 -17.44
C THR A 68 13.20 7.31 -16.69
N GLY A 69 13.35 6.97 -15.43
CA GLY A 69 14.38 7.52 -14.55
C GLY A 69 14.15 8.97 -14.12
N VAL A 70 13.02 9.58 -14.56
CA VAL A 70 12.71 10.98 -14.26
C VAL A 70 11.54 11.03 -13.28
N TYR A 71 11.73 11.66 -12.13
CA TYR A 71 10.70 11.88 -11.14
C TYR A 71 9.95 13.19 -11.40
N THR A 72 8.67 13.09 -11.75
CA THR A 72 7.84 14.23 -12.12
C THR A 72 6.56 14.25 -11.28
N PRO A 73 6.58 14.92 -10.11
CA PRO A 73 5.38 15.12 -9.28
C PRO A 73 4.29 15.86 -10.05
N ARG A 74 3.03 15.54 -9.73
CA ARG A 74 1.85 16.18 -10.31
C ARG A 74 0.72 16.24 -9.29
N PRO A 75 -0.31 17.10 -9.49
CA PRO A 75 -1.52 17.05 -8.67
C PRO A 75 -2.14 15.65 -8.66
N SER A 76 -2.62 15.21 -7.49
CA SER A 76 -3.28 13.92 -7.36
C SER A 76 -4.63 13.89 -8.07
N ILE A 77 -5.01 12.71 -8.56
CA ILE A 77 -6.28 12.43 -9.20
C ILE A 77 -7.10 11.59 -8.22
N ALA A 78 -8.36 11.95 -7.98
CA ALA A 78 -9.27 11.19 -7.14
C ALA A 78 -9.59 9.82 -7.75
N THR A 79 -9.50 8.76 -6.94
CA THR A 79 -9.78 7.37 -7.33
C THR A 79 -10.55 6.62 -6.25
N ILE A 80 -11.06 5.42 -6.56
CA ILE A 80 -11.71 4.54 -5.57
C ILE A 80 -10.72 4.00 -4.53
N ALA A 81 -9.42 3.95 -4.84
CA ALA A 81 -8.34 3.58 -3.92
C ALA A 81 -7.71 4.85 -3.31
N ASN A 82 -8.53 5.69 -2.69
CA ASN A 82 -8.24 7.07 -2.35
C ASN A 82 -7.07 7.30 -1.39
N ALA A 83 -6.70 6.33 -0.55
CA ALA A 83 -5.53 6.45 0.32
C ALA A 83 -4.20 6.38 -0.46
N MET A 84 -4.25 6.03 -1.75
CA MET A 84 -3.12 6.07 -2.68
C MET A 84 -3.16 7.28 -3.62
N ASP A 85 -4.09 8.24 -3.44
CA ASP A 85 -4.19 9.46 -4.25
C ASP A 85 -3.09 10.46 -3.87
N VAL A 86 -1.87 10.11 -4.22
CA VAL A 86 -0.67 10.88 -3.90
C VAL A 86 0.12 11.19 -5.16
N GLY A 87 0.17 12.47 -5.52
CA GLY A 87 0.87 12.97 -6.71
C GLY A 87 2.33 13.36 -6.45
N ASP A 88 2.77 13.38 -5.18
CA ASP A 88 4.14 13.66 -4.76
C ASP A 88 4.46 12.83 -3.50
N PRO A 89 4.84 11.56 -3.64
CA PRO A 89 5.16 10.68 -2.52
C PRO A 89 6.34 11.18 -1.67
N SER A 90 6.09 11.67 -0.46
CA SER A 90 7.13 12.23 0.41
C SER A 90 8.21 11.21 0.83
N ASN A 91 7.89 9.92 0.84
CA ASN A 91 8.87 8.88 1.14
C ASN A 91 9.76 8.50 -0.05
N PHE A 92 9.50 9.03 -1.25
CA PHE A 92 10.37 8.78 -2.40
C PHE A 92 11.81 9.25 -2.15
N ALA A 93 11.99 10.37 -1.46
CA ALA A 93 13.32 10.83 -1.05
C ALA A 93 14.09 9.78 -0.21
N ARG A 94 13.39 9.02 0.65
CA ARG A 94 13.99 7.94 1.44
C ARG A 94 14.38 6.74 0.58
N VAL A 95 13.57 6.43 -0.44
CA VAL A 95 13.90 5.38 -1.41
C VAL A 95 15.14 5.79 -2.19
N LEU A 96 15.20 7.02 -2.69
CA LEU A 96 16.39 7.52 -3.39
C LEU A 96 17.65 7.44 -2.52
N ASP A 97 17.58 7.89 -1.27
CA ASP A 97 18.71 7.85 -0.33
C ASP A 97 19.17 6.42 -0.09
N LEU A 98 18.24 5.48 0.13
CA LEU A 98 18.53 4.07 0.39
C LEU A 98 19.30 3.39 -0.75
N TYR A 99 19.13 3.86 -1.97
CA TYR A 99 19.77 3.35 -3.19
C TYR A 99 20.84 4.30 -3.76
N GLY A 100 21.27 5.31 -2.99
CA GLY A 100 22.28 6.28 -3.43
C GLY A 100 21.88 7.05 -4.68
N GLY A 101 20.59 7.31 -4.89
CA GLY A 101 20.05 7.97 -6.08
C GLY A 101 20.07 7.13 -7.37
N SER A 102 20.46 5.87 -7.31
CA SER A 102 20.60 5.01 -8.50
C SER A 102 19.24 4.47 -8.98
N HIS A 103 18.73 5.00 -10.08
CA HIS A 103 17.54 4.47 -10.77
C HIS A 103 17.71 2.99 -11.14
N ALA A 104 18.87 2.60 -11.66
CA ALA A 104 19.14 1.22 -12.03
C ALA A 104 19.06 0.26 -10.84
N ALA A 105 19.59 0.66 -9.66
CA ALA A 105 19.52 -0.15 -8.46
C ALA A 105 18.07 -0.25 -7.92
N ILE A 106 17.29 0.83 -7.99
CA ILE A 106 15.86 0.82 -7.62
C ILE A 106 15.09 -0.13 -8.52
N SER A 107 15.24 0.00 -9.86
CA SER A 107 14.51 -0.79 -10.84
C SER A 107 14.94 -2.28 -10.86
N ALA A 108 16.12 -2.60 -10.36
CA ALA A 108 16.55 -3.99 -10.19
C ALA A 108 15.81 -4.70 -9.05
N GLU A 109 15.40 -3.98 -7.98
CA GLU A 109 14.75 -4.56 -6.81
C GLU A 109 13.25 -4.27 -6.73
N ILE A 110 12.76 -3.24 -7.42
CA ILE A 110 11.36 -2.81 -7.36
C ILE A 110 10.79 -2.75 -8.78
N SER A 111 9.78 -3.55 -9.03
CA SER A 111 8.92 -3.38 -10.21
C SER A 111 7.66 -2.59 -9.84
N GLY A 112 6.98 -2.06 -10.85
CA GLY A 112 5.77 -1.26 -10.65
C GLY A 112 4.60 -1.75 -11.51
N ALA A 113 3.40 -1.45 -11.07
CA ALA A 113 2.16 -1.62 -11.82
C ALA A 113 1.20 -0.47 -11.50
N THR A 114 0.30 -0.15 -12.43
CA THR A 114 -0.71 0.89 -12.25
C THR A 114 -2.04 0.45 -12.82
N TYR A 115 -3.14 0.84 -12.15
CA TYR A 115 -4.49 0.37 -12.49
C TYR A 115 -5.51 1.50 -12.46
N THR A 116 -6.48 1.41 -13.37
CA THR A 116 -7.66 2.28 -13.38
C THR A 116 -8.70 1.82 -12.36
N ASP A 117 -9.66 2.68 -12.05
CA ASP A 117 -10.78 2.35 -11.16
C ASP A 117 -11.59 1.15 -11.67
N GLU A 118 -11.75 1.03 -13.00
CA GLU A 118 -12.46 -0.07 -13.63
C GLU A 118 -11.72 -1.41 -13.41
N GLN A 119 -10.40 -1.41 -13.59
CA GLN A 119 -9.57 -2.59 -13.38
C GLN A 119 -9.55 -3.02 -11.91
N ILE A 120 -9.50 -2.05 -10.98
CA ILE A 120 -9.58 -2.30 -9.56
C ILE A 120 -10.93 -2.93 -9.20
N ALA A 121 -12.04 -2.34 -9.67
CA ALA A 121 -13.38 -2.84 -9.42
C ALA A 121 -13.62 -4.22 -10.04
N GLU A 122 -13.08 -4.49 -11.23
CA GLU A 122 -13.11 -5.81 -11.87
C GLU A 122 -12.43 -6.86 -10.98
N THR A 123 -11.20 -6.58 -10.53
CA THR A 123 -10.44 -7.45 -9.63
C THR A 123 -11.20 -7.76 -8.35
N MET A 124 -11.82 -6.75 -7.72
CA MET A 124 -12.63 -6.96 -6.52
C MET A 124 -13.81 -7.91 -6.78
N ARG A 125 -14.52 -7.74 -7.90
CA ARG A 125 -15.65 -8.62 -8.27
C ARG A 125 -15.21 -10.04 -8.56
N GLU A 126 -14.11 -10.22 -9.28
CA GLU A 126 -13.59 -11.53 -9.64
C GLU A 126 -13.14 -12.32 -8.42
N VAL A 127 -12.36 -11.70 -7.55
CA VAL A 127 -11.87 -12.33 -6.31
C VAL A 127 -13.03 -12.66 -5.37
N TRP A 128 -14.01 -11.77 -5.25
CA TRP A 128 -15.22 -12.04 -4.46
C TRP A 128 -15.99 -13.25 -4.99
N LYS A 129 -16.25 -13.31 -6.30
CA LYS A 129 -16.99 -14.39 -6.92
C LYS A 129 -16.27 -15.74 -6.87
N LYS A 130 -14.95 -15.74 -7.06
CA LYS A 130 -14.16 -16.96 -7.17
C LYS A 130 -13.71 -17.50 -5.82
N ASP A 131 -13.20 -16.62 -4.98
CA ASP A 131 -12.47 -16.99 -3.78
C ASP A 131 -13.24 -16.65 -2.50
N HIS A 132 -14.38 -15.96 -2.61
CA HIS A 132 -15.16 -15.40 -1.49
C HIS A 132 -14.30 -14.58 -0.54
N TYR A 133 -13.25 -13.94 -1.08
CA TYR A 133 -12.36 -13.07 -0.34
C TYR A 133 -12.69 -11.60 -0.64
N LEU A 134 -12.96 -10.84 0.42
CA LEU A 134 -13.38 -9.45 0.31
C LEU A 134 -12.15 -8.53 0.29
N LEU A 135 -11.79 -8.03 -0.88
CA LEU A 135 -10.74 -7.03 -1.05
C LEU A 135 -11.26 -5.61 -0.80
N ASP A 136 -10.43 -4.74 -0.22
CA ASP A 136 -10.61 -3.31 -0.38
C ASP A 136 -9.97 -2.82 -1.71
N PRO A 137 -10.27 -1.60 -2.20
CA PRO A 137 -9.72 -1.13 -3.47
C PRO A 137 -8.18 -1.09 -3.53
N HIS A 138 -7.51 -0.87 -2.40
CA HIS A 138 -6.04 -0.82 -2.32
C HIS A 138 -5.46 -2.24 -2.40
N GLY A 139 -6.04 -3.17 -1.64
CA GLY A 139 -5.69 -4.58 -1.71
C GLY A 139 -5.91 -5.17 -3.09
N ALA A 140 -6.97 -4.75 -3.80
CA ALA A 140 -7.22 -5.16 -5.17
C ALA A 140 -6.10 -4.73 -6.14
N CYS A 141 -5.56 -3.52 -5.99
CA CYS A 141 -4.34 -3.11 -6.72
C CYS A 141 -3.17 -4.05 -6.43
N GLY A 142 -2.95 -4.38 -5.16
CA GLY A 142 -1.87 -5.26 -4.73
C GLY A 142 -2.03 -6.68 -5.26
N PHE A 143 -3.24 -7.23 -5.15
CA PHE A 143 -3.57 -8.58 -5.63
C PHE A 143 -3.32 -8.70 -7.14
N ARG A 144 -3.88 -7.78 -7.94
CA ARG A 144 -3.73 -7.78 -9.39
C ARG A 144 -2.26 -7.66 -9.81
N ALA A 145 -1.54 -6.70 -9.23
CA ALA A 145 -0.13 -6.50 -9.53
C ALA A 145 0.72 -7.71 -9.17
N LEU A 146 0.40 -8.40 -8.09
CA LEU A 146 1.07 -9.64 -7.73
C LEU A 146 0.75 -10.76 -8.73
N ALA A 147 -0.53 -10.96 -9.04
CA ALA A 147 -0.98 -12.01 -9.96
C ALA A 147 -0.37 -11.87 -11.37
N GLU A 148 -0.26 -10.62 -11.86
CA GLU A 148 0.33 -10.32 -13.18
C GLU A 148 1.87 -10.32 -13.14
N GLY A 149 2.47 -10.01 -11.99
CA GLY A 149 3.91 -9.80 -11.86
C GLY A 149 4.73 -10.98 -11.33
N LEU A 150 4.10 -12.04 -10.82
CA LEU A 150 4.81 -13.24 -10.32
C LEU A 150 5.45 -14.03 -11.46
N LYS A 151 6.67 -14.48 -11.21
CA LYS A 151 7.41 -15.38 -12.12
C LYS A 151 7.32 -16.84 -11.63
N PRO A 152 7.54 -17.82 -12.51
CA PRO A 152 7.62 -19.21 -12.10
C PRO A 152 8.66 -19.43 -10.97
N GLY A 153 8.25 -20.12 -9.91
CA GLY A 153 9.10 -20.40 -8.74
C GLY A 153 9.15 -19.30 -7.69
N GLU A 154 8.48 -18.16 -7.91
CA GLU A 154 8.35 -17.14 -6.88
C GLU A 154 7.13 -17.40 -5.97
N THR A 155 7.24 -17.05 -4.70
CA THR A 155 6.13 -17.02 -3.75
C THR A 155 5.73 -15.58 -3.46
N GLY A 156 4.47 -15.25 -3.76
CA GLY A 156 3.97 -13.88 -3.63
C GLY A 156 3.20 -13.63 -2.34
N VAL A 157 3.38 -12.43 -1.79
CA VAL A 157 2.52 -11.85 -0.74
C VAL A 157 2.09 -10.46 -1.20
N PHE A 158 0.80 -10.17 -1.22
CA PHE A 158 0.32 -8.78 -1.32
C PHE A 158 -0.15 -8.30 0.05
N LEU A 159 -0.03 -7.00 0.29
CA LEU A 159 -0.39 -6.42 1.57
C LEU A 159 -1.81 -5.85 1.53
N GLU A 160 -2.67 -6.36 2.42
CA GLU A 160 -3.94 -5.74 2.78
C GLU A 160 -3.70 -4.71 3.87
N THR A 161 -3.96 -3.44 3.57
CA THR A 161 -3.58 -2.32 4.44
C THR A 161 -4.74 -1.71 5.21
N ALA A 162 -5.97 -2.12 4.90
CA ALA A 162 -7.18 -1.68 5.58
C ALA A 162 -8.26 -2.77 5.54
N HIS A 163 -9.18 -2.73 6.50
CA HIS A 163 -10.37 -3.58 6.44
C HIS A 163 -11.36 -3.02 5.42
N PRO A 164 -11.97 -3.85 4.54
CA PRO A 164 -12.92 -3.41 3.50
C PRO A 164 -14.08 -2.57 4.03
N ALA A 165 -14.55 -2.83 5.25
CA ALA A 165 -15.59 -2.04 5.92
C ALA A 165 -15.24 -0.54 6.08
N LYS A 166 -13.95 -0.16 6.00
CA LYS A 166 -13.53 1.26 5.96
C LYS A 166 -14.00 1.95 4.67
N PHE A 167 -14.16 1.20 3.61
CA PHE A 167 -14.59 1.67 2.29
C PHE A 167 -15.94 1.06 1.89
N LYS A 168 -16.80 0.80 2.90
CA LYS A 168 -18.04 0.06 2.78
C LYS A 168 -18.86 0.44 1.55
N ASP A 169 -19.18 1.72 1.39
CA ASP A 169 -20.04 2.20 0.30
C ASP A 169 -19.46 1.88 -1.09
N THR A 170 -18.14 2.02 -1.25
CA THR A 170 -17.44 1.68 -2.50
C THR A 170 -17.43 0.18 -2.72
N VAL A 171 -17.12 -0.59 -1.69
CA VAL A 171 -17.04 -2.05 -1.79
C VAL A 171 -18.40 -2.64 -2.11
N GLU A 172 -19.46 -2.27 -1.36
CA GLU A 172 -20.85 -2.74 -1.61
C GLU A 172 -21.33 -2.40 -3.02
N LYS A 173 -21.04 -1.19 -3.49
CA LYS A 173 -21.38 -0.78 -4.86
C LYS A 173 -20.72 -1.66 -5.91
N ILE A 174 -19.50 -2.11 -5.66
CA ILE A 174 -18.72 -2.90 -6.60
C ILE A 174 -19.14 -4.36 -6.59
N ILE A 175 -19.28 -4.98 -5.40
CA ILE A 175 -19.59 -6.42 -5.30
C ILE A 175 -21.09 -6.71 -5.36
N GLY A 176 -21.96 -5.72 -5.11
CA GLY A 176 -23.41 -5.86 -5.09
C GLY A 176 -23.98 -6.52 -3.84
N GLU A 177 -23.19 -6.67 -2.78
CA GLU A 177 -23.57 -7.33 -1.53
C GLU A 177 -23.21 -6.47 -0.31
N ALA A 178 -23.92 -6.66 0.80
CA ALA A 178 -23.70 -5.92 2.03
C ALA A 178 -22.40 -6.37 2.72
N VAL A 179 -21.60 -5.40 3.17
CA VAL A 179 -20.35 -5.63 3.91
C VAL A 179 -20.64 -5.57 5.40
N GLU A 180 -20.34 -6.64 6.11
CA GLU A 180 -20.43 -6.68 7.56
C GLU A 180 -19.35 -5.78 8.20
N ILE A 181 -19.78 -4.93 9.11
CA ILE A 181 -18.86 -4.09 9.90
C ILE A 181 -18.50 -4.86 11.17
N PRO A 182 -17.21 -5.15 11.42
CA PRO A 182 -16.79 -5.84 12.63
C PRO A 182 -17.25 -5.12 13.90
N ALA A 183 -17.64 -5.86 14.92
CA ALA A 183 -18.21 -5.32 16.17
C ALA A 183 -17.31 -4.24 16.82
N LYS A 184 -15.99 -4.43 16.79
CA LYS A 184 -15.03 -3.43 17.29
C LYS A 184 -15.11 -2.12 16.50
N LEU A 185 -15.22 -2.20 15.16
CA LEU A 185 -15.33 -1.01 14.32
C LEU A 185 -16.69 -0.31 14.53
N GLN A 186 -17.78 -1.09 14.68
CA GLN A 186 -19.10 -0.53 15.03
C GLN A 186 -19.06 0.24 16.34
N ALA A 187 -18.35 -0.27 17.36
CA ALA A 187 -18.20 0.40 18.64
C ALA A 187 -17.49 1.76 18.48
N PHE A 188 -16.43 1.83 17.68
CA PHE A 188 -15.76 3.09 17.37
C PHE A 188 -16.64 4.07 16.59
N MET A 189 -17.45 3.59 15.66
CA MET A 189 -18.38 4.43 14.88
C MET A 189 -19.47 5.07 15.72
N ARG A 190 -19.82 4.47 16.88
CA ARG A 190 -20.78 5.02 17.86
C ARG A 190 -20.13 6.04 18.79
N GLY A 191 -18.81 6.16 18.78
CA GLY A 191 -18.07 7.10 19.60
C GLY A 191 -18.29 8.56 19.16
N GLU A 192 -18.13 9.48 20.09
CA GLU A 192 -18.14 10.91 19.80
C GLU A 192 -16.84 11.31 19.10
N LYS A 193 -16.97 12.03 17.97
CA LYS A 193 -15.81 12.59 17.28
C LYS A 193 -15.26 13.77 18.10
N LYS A 194 -14.07 13.61 18.67
CA LYS A 194 -13.35 14.68 19.36
C LYS A 194 -12.23 15.19 18.44
N SER A 195 -12.35 16.43 18.02
CA SER A 195 -11.32 17.11 17.22
C SER A 195 -11.21 18.56 17.63
N LEU A 196 -9.99 19.07 17.66
CA LEU A 196 -9.69 20.49 17.87
C LEU A 196 -9.35 21.11 16.52
N PRO A 197 -10.15 22.05 16.02
CA PRO A 197 -9.77 22.85 14.86
C PRO A 197 -8.50 23.64 15.16
N MET A 198 -7.52 23.58 14.28
CA MET A 198 -6.24 24.27 14.44
C MET A 198 -5.74 24.74 13.07
N SER A 199 -4.98 25.82 13.05
CA SER A 199 -4.28 26.25 11.85
C SER A 199 -3.20 25.24 11.46
N LYS A 200 -2.65 25.35 10.24
CA LYS A 200 -1.51 24.55 9.79
C LYS A 200 -0.16 25.08 10.28
N ASP A 201 -0.15 26.20 11.02
CA ASP A 201 1.06 26.81 11.54
C ASP A 201 1.64 26.01 12.71
N PHE A 202 2.92 25.68 12.60
CA PHE A 202 3.62 24.94 13.64
C PHE A 202 3.63 25.68 14.99
N ALA A 203 3.65 27.02 14.97
CA ALA A 203 3.63 27.84 16.18
C ALA A 203 2.35 27.59 17.01
N ASP A 204 1.19 27.53 16.36
CA ASP A 204 -0.10 27.28 17.02
C ASP A 204 -0.16 25.88 17.62
N PHE A 205 0.34 24.87 16.87
CA PHE A 205 0.43 23.51 17.39
C PHE A 205 1.38 23.40 18.58
N LYS A 206 2.53 24.05 18.51
CA LYS A 206 3.48 24.10 19.63
C LYS A 206 2.87 24.77 20.85
N GLN A 207 2.19 25.90 20.67
CA GLN A 207 1.52 26.61 21.76
C GLN A 207 0.45 25.74 22.40
N TYR A 208 -0.37 25.05 21.61
CA TYR A 208 -1.36 24.10 22.11
C TYR A 208 -0.71 23.03 23.01
N LEU A 209 0.36 22.38 22.54
CA LEU A 209 1.05 21.33 23.30
C LEU A 209 1.69 21.83 24.62
N MET A 210 2.02 23.10 24.70
CA MET A 210 2.62 23.70 25.91
C MET A 210 1.58 24.05 26.98
N HIS A 211 0.27 24.01 26.63
CA HIS A 211 -0.83 24.42 27.53
C HIS A 211 -1.82 23.28 27.83
N VAL A 212 -1.57 22.06 27.30
CA VAL A 212 -2.26 20.82 27.63
C VAL A 212 -1.38 20.00 28.60
#